data_f495f42576d53490cf90cfa76faab9d8
#
_entry.id   f495f42576d53490cf90cfa76faab9d8
#
_cell.length_a   1.000
_cell.length_b   1.000
_cell.length_c   1.000
_cell.angle_alpha   90.00
_cell.angle_beta   90.00
_cell.angle_gamma   90.00
#
_symmetry.space_group_name_H-M   'P 1'
#
loop_
_entity.id
_entity.type
_entity.pdbx_description
1 polymer ?
#
loop_
_entity_poly.entity_id
_entity_poly.type
_entity_poly.pdbx_seq_one_letter_code
_entity_poly.pdbx_strand_id
1 'polypeptide(L)'
;MSFSLDGVSVALHEQARHDGQRITSDRWAEYPVLRFADVPRVTTELIIRPEERPLGAGEASMAPAIAAIAGGIFSALGIRPNRLPFIPENL
;
A
#
# COMPACT_ATOMS: atom_id res chain seq x y z
N MET A 1 -7.46 5.78 -9.02
CA MET A 1 -6.05 5.43 -9.27
C MET A 1 -5.14 5.87 -8.12
N SER A 2 -5.27 7.08 -7.63
CA SER A 2 -4.46 7.63 -6.52
C SER A 2 -4.46 6.72 -5.28
N PHE A 3 -5.60 6.35 -4.78
CA PHE A 3 -5.72 5.55 -3.54
C PHE A 3 -5.16 4.12 -3.64
N SER A 4 -5.11 3.54 -4.82
CA SER A 4 -4.42 2.25 -5.02
C SER A 4 -2.91 2.42 -4.89
N LEU A 5 -2.37 3.54 -5.37
CA LEU A 5 -0.94 3.88 -5.22
C LEU A 5 -0.59 4.20 -3.77
N ASP A 6 -1.50 4.84 -3.03
CA ASP A 6 -1.33 5.05 -1.59
C ASP A 6 -1.24 3.72 -0.84
N GLY A 7 -2.09 2.74 -1.19
CA GLY A 7 -2.01 1.37 -0.67
C GLY A 7 -0.69 0.68 -0.97
N VAL A 8 -0.16 0.86 -2.18
CA VAL A 8 1.18 0.35 -2.56
C VAL A 8 2.27 1.01 -1.73
N SER A 9 2.20 2.33 -1.54
CA SER A 9 3.15 3.08 -0.73
C SER A 9 3.20 2.58 0.71
N VAL A 10 2.03 2.45 1.35
CA VAL A 10 1.91 1.92 2.71
C VAL A 10 2.41 0.47 2.79
N ALA A 11 2.06 -0.36 1.82
CA ALA A 11 2.43 -1.77 1.83
C ALA A 11 3.94 -2.00 1.71
N LEU A 12 4.65 -1.18 0.92
CA LEU A 12 6.03 -1.45 0.53
C LEU A 12 7.07 -0.51 1.14
N HIS A 13 6.67 0.68 1.60
CA HIS A 13 7.62 1.71 1.97
C HIS A 13 7.38 2.35 3.33
N GLU A 14 6.12 2.66 3.67
CA GLU A 14 5.83 3.58 4.77
C GLU A 14 5.92 2.90 6.14
N GLN A 15 6.73 3.48 7.00
CA GLN A 15 6.88 3.04 8.38
C GLN A 15 7.23 4.21 9.28
N ALA A 16 6.38 4.47 10.26
CA ALA A 16 6.73 5.35 11.36
C ALA A 16 7.70 4.63 12.30
N ARG A 17 8.81 5.26 12.61
CA ARG A 17 9.84 4.73 13.50
C ARG A 17 9.93 5.57 14.77
N HIS A 18 10.29 4.92 15.88
CA HIS A 18 10.46 5.58 17.17
C HIS A 18 11.62 4.93 17.94
N ASP A 19 12.19 5.68 18.86
CA ASP A 19 13.27 5.21 19.75
C ASP A 19 12.77 4.84 21.16
N GLY A 20 11.47 4.80 21.36
CA GLY A 20 10.83 4.56 22.65
C GLY A 20 10.41 5.85 23.39
N GLN A 21 10.94 7.00 22.98
CA GLN A 21 10.64 8.31 23.58
C GLN A 21 9.97 9.27 22.59
N ARG A 22 10.38 9.23 21.34
CA ARG A 22 9.86 10.10 20.29
C ARG A 22 9.82 9.38 18.94
N ILE A 23 9.07 9.95 18.00
CA ILE A 23 9.10 9.56 16.60
C ILE A 23 10.43 10.04 15.99
N THR A 24 11.17 9.13 15.37
CA THR A 24 12.45 9.41 14.72
C THR A 24 12.32 9.61 13.22
N SER A 25 11.25 9.08 12.59
CA SER A 25 10.91 9.30 11.18
C SER A 25 10.13 10.61 10.99
N ASP A 26 10.69 11.73 11.43
CA ASP A 26 10.04 13.03 11.48
C ASP A 26 10.36 13.93 10.26
N ARG A 27 11.11 13.41 9.29
CA ARG A 27 11.49 14.08 8.05
C ARG A 27 11.22 13.20 6.84
N TRP A 28 11.02 13.81 5.69
CA TRP A 28 10.79 13.08 4.44
C TRP A 28 11.93 12.13 4.05
N ALA A 29 13.15 12.42 4.43
CA ALA A 29 14.28 11.53 4.20
C ALA A 29 14.23 10.23 5.04
N GLU A 30 13.50 10.26 6.15
CA GLU A 30 13.40 9.17 7.13
C GLU A 30 12.03 8.47 7.09
N TYR A 31 11.10 9.02 6.32
CA TYR A 31 9.78 8.43 6.06
C TYR A 31 9.60 8.21 4.56
N PRO A 32 10.07 7.06 4.04
CA PRO A 32 10.00 6.79 2.62
C PRO A 32 8.55 6.59 2.17
N VAL A 33 8.24 7.17 1.02
CA VAL A 33 6.97 7.00 0.31
C VAL A 33 7.26 6.48 -1.10
N LEU A 34 6.25 5.93 -1.76
CA LEU A 34 6.36 5.51 -3.15
C LEU A 34 6.78 6.69 -4.02
N ARG A 35 7.86 6.52 -4.77
CA ARG A 35 8.37 7.55 -5.69
C ARG A 35 7.88 7.30 -7.10
N PHE A 36 7.84 8.34 -7.90
CA PHE A 36 7.37 8.27 -9.28
C PHE A 36 8.09 7.19 -10.11
N ALA A 37 9.39 6.99 -9.89
CA ALA A 37 10.17 5.97 -10.58
C ALA A 37 9.75 4.53 -10.23
N ASP A 38 9.12 4.33 -9.07
CA ASP A 38 8.76 3.02 -8.53
C ASP A 38 7.27 2.71 -8.69
N VAL A 39 6.51 3.63 -9.29
CA VAL A 39 5.06 3.47 -9.49
C VAL A 39 4.79 2.28 -10.40
N PRO A 40 4.01 1.29 -9.96
CA PRO A 40 3.64 0.15 -10.79
C PRO A 40 2.71 0.58 -11.91
N ARG A 41 2.63 -0.23 -12.96
CA ARG A 41 1.59 -0.06 -13.98
C ARG A 41 0.23 -0.33 -13.35
N VAL A 42 -0.66 0.64 -13.41
CA VAL A 42 -2.04 0.50 -12.96
C VAL A 42 -2.98 0.55 -14.16
N THR A 43 -3.81 -0.46 -14.30
CA THR A 43 -4.90 -0.50 -15.28
C THR A 43 -6.22 -0.41 -14.54
N THR A 44 -7.10 0.50 -14.97
CA THR A 44 -8.41 0.68 -14.38
C THR A 44 -9.48 0.23 -15.37
N GLU A 45 -10.36 -0.64 -14.91
CA GLU A 45 -11.53 -1.08 -15.66
C GLU A 45 -12.80 -0.63 -14.94
N LEU A 46 -13.68 0.04 -15.65
CA LEU A 46 -14.93 0.54 -15.11
C LEU A 46 -16.07 -0.45 -15.39
N ILE A 47 -16.70 -0.93 -14.33
CA ILE A 47 -17.94 -1.72 -14.45
C ILE A 47 -19.11 -0.75 -14.40
N ILE A 48 -19.79 -0.58 -15.53
CA ILE A 48 -20.90 0.37 -15.68
C ILE A 48 -22.17 -0.23 -15.07
N ARG A 49 -22.66 0.38 -14.00
CA ARG A 49 -23.90 0.00 -13.30
C ARG A 49 -24.73 1.25 -13.03
N PRO A 50 -25.42 1.80 -14.04
CA PRO A 50 -26.16 3.06 -13.90
C PRO A 50 -27.36 2.97 -12.95
N GLU A 51 -27.86 1.77 -12.68
CA GLU A 51 -28.97 1.49 -11.75
C GLU A 51 -28.53 1.51 -10.28
N GLU A 52 -27.25 1.42 -10.01
CA GLU A 52 -26.72 1.42 -8.64
C GLU A 52 -26.54 2.86 -8.12
N ARG A 53 -26.69 3.02 -6.82
CA ARG A 53 -26.43 4.31 -6.18
C ARG A 53 -24.94 4.63 -6.25
N PRO A 54 -24.58 5.87 -6.61
CA PRO A 54 -23.19 6.28 -6.56
C PRO A 54 -22.66 6.24 -5.12
N LEU A 55 -21.50 5.62 -4.96
CA LEU A 55 -20.77 5.55 -3.69
C LEU A 55 -19.45 6.31 -3.83
N GLY A 56 -18.97 6.85 -2.72
CA GLY A 56 -17.63 7.41 -2.69
C GLY A 56 -16.57 6.32 -2.95
N ALA A 57 -15.51 6.68 -3.64
CA ALA A 57 -14.43 5.77 -4.02
C ALA A 57 -13.07 6.18 -3.42
N GLY A 58 -13.06 6.96 -2.34
CA GLY A 58 -11.85 7.48 -1.72
C GLY A 58 -10.89 6.36 -1.29
N GLU A 59 -11.05 5.83 -0.11
CA GLU A 59 -10.15 4.84 0.47
C GLU A 59 -10.49 3.38 0.10
N ALA A 60 -11.53 3.16 -0.69
CA ALA A 60 -12.07 1.83 -0.96
C ALA A 60 -11.05 0.86 -1.58
N SER A 61 -10.08 1.36 -2.36
CA SER A 61 -9.07 0.54 -3.03
C SER A 61 -7.78 0.33 -2.22
N MET A 62 -7.60 1.02 -1.11
CA MET A 62 -6.36 0.98 -0.32
C MET A 62 -6.16 -0.39 0.34
N ALA A 63 -7.12 -0.85 1.13
CA ALA A 63 -7.02 -2.14 1.80
C ALA A 63 -6.96 -3.33 0.83
N PRO A 64 -7.78 -3.39 -0.24
CA PRO A 64 -7.64 -4.42 -1.27
C PRO A 64 -6.28 -4.43 -1.96
N ALA A 65 -5.67 -3.27 -2.22
CA ALA A 65 -4.33 -3.19 -2.80
C ALA A 65 -3.27 -3.80 -1.87
N ILE A 66 -3.30 -3.47 -0.59
CA ILE A 66 -2.40 -4.04 0.41
C ILE A 66 -2.58 -5.57 0.49
N ALA A 67 -3.82 -6.03 0.54
CA ALA A 67 -4.14 -7.46 0.58
C ALA A 67 -3.68 -8.21 -0.68
N ALA A 68 -3.82 -7.59 -1.85
CA ALA A 68 -3.36 -8.17 -3.11
C ALA A 68 -1.83 -8.32 -3.14
N ILE A 69 -1.09 -7.34 -2.63
CA ILE A 69 0.37 -7.42 -2.51
C ILE A 69 0.77 -8.56 -1.55
N ALA A 70 0.10 -8.66 -0.41
CA ALA A 70 0.34 -9.77 0.52
C ALA A 70 0.09 -11.14 -0.13
N GLY A 71 -1.00 -11.26 -0.89
CA GLY A 71 -1.31 -12.46 -1.68
C GLY A 71 -0.26 -12.77 -2.74
N GLY A 72 0.25 -11.74 -3.41
CA GLY A 72 1.34 -11.87 -4.37
C GLY A 72 2.64 -12.38 -3.73
N ILE A 73 3.00 -11.87 -2.58
CA ILE A 73 4.16 -12.33 -1.81
C ILE A 73 3.98 -13.80 -1.42
N PHE A 74 2.81 -14.16 -0.93
CA PHE A 74 2.52 -15.56 -0.58
C PHE A 74 2.63 -16.48 -1.80
N SER A 75 2.09 -16.08 -2.94
CA SER A 75 2.17 -16.87 -4.17
C SER A 75 3.60 -17.04 -4.68
N ALA A 76 4.42 -16.00 -4.55
CA ALA A 76 5.79 -16.01 -5.05
C ALA A 76 6.77 -16.72 -4.11
N LEU A 77 6.62 -16.54 -2.80
CA LEU A 77 7.60 -16.95 -1.80
C LEU A 77 7.09 -18.00 -0.80
N GLY A 78 5.80 -18.29 -0.78
CA GLY A 78 5.20 -19.16 0.23
C GLY A 78 5.13 -18.54 1.63
N ILE A 79 5.48 -17.28 1.77
CA ILE A 79 5.49 -16.55 3.05
C ILE A 79 4.17 -15.81 3.22
N ARG A 80 3.54 -15.92 4.38
CA ARG A 80 2.36 -15.13 4.76
C ARG A 80 2.79 -13.87 5.49
N PRO A 81 2.88 -12.73 4.81
CA PRO A 81 3.29 -11.50 5.46
C PRO A 81 2.19 -11.04 6.42
N ASN A 82 2.57 -10.66 7.61
CA ASN A 82 1.65 -10.20 8.66
C ASN A 82 2.07 -8.88 9.30
N ARG A 83 3.09 -8.22 8.74
CA ARG A 83 3.63 -6.98 9.26
C ARG A 83 3.99 -6.03 8.13
N LEU A 84 3.52 -4.81 8.23
CA LEU A 84 3.83 -3.72 7.31
C LEU A 84 5.06 -2.93 7.76
N PRO A 85 5.77 -2.32 6.81
CA PRO A 85 5.72 -2.57 5.37
C PRO A 85 6.29 -3.95 5.01
N PHE A 86 5.95 -4.47 3.84
CA PHE A 86 6.44 -5.77 3.37
C PHE A 86 7.87 -5.63 2.83
N ILE A 87 8.82 -5.46 3.73
CA ILE A 87 10.25 -5.39 3.48
C ILE A 87 10.93 -6.64 4.04
N PRO A 88 12.16 -6.98 3.60
CA PRO A 88 12.83 -8.21 4.03
C PRO A 88 12.87 -8.43 5.54
N GLU A 89 13.04 -7.37 6.32
CA GLU A 89 13.08 -7.42 7.79
C GLU A 89 11.74 -7.83 8.43
N ASN A 90 10.65 -7.70 7.69
CA ASN A 90 9.28 -7.99 8.16
C ASN A 90 8.69 -9.27 7.55
N LEU A 91 9.46 -9.96 6.71
CA LEU A 91 9.01 -11.18 6.04
C LEU A 91 9.54 -12.48 6.72
#